data_a6e716b7c6ece95ca1365bb6387b3a39
#
_entry.id   a6e716b7c6ece95ca1365bb6387b3a39
#
_cell.length_a   1.000
_cell.length_b   1.000
_cell.length_c   1.000
_cell.angle_alpha   90.00
_cell.angle_beta   90.00
_cell.angle_gamma   90.00
#
_symmetry.space_group_name_H-M   'P 1'
#
loop_
_entity.id
_entity.type
_entity.pdbx_description
1 polymer ?
#
loop_
_entity_poly.entity_id
_entity_poly.type
_entity_poly.pdbx_seq_one_letter_code
_entity_poly.pdbx_strand_id
1 'polypeptide(L)'
;MHDAVVVGAGHNGLVAANVLADQGWSVLVVEAEDEPGGAVRSGELIEPGYVNDRFSAFYPLTAASPVFRALGVQIPFRHGPLVLAHPSLDGTTAVLSRDAAETTMGPSWPEVMERWEQIEPALLRGLVTPFPQVRSALMLALEPSAAKLLRLRPDRLGDRLLLGNALHTDVPPRSILGRAFGLLLTAFGQRYGYPCVEGGSGRITELLVARARARGVDLRLGERLDRLPTARHAVLAAIDVWELARITGRRSRIQRDPATLKLDWTLDGPIPWTSEPAQHAPVVHLGGDRDFVLFGQYSMADPTRSPPGKETAWAYSHVLSAAEIEARIERHAPGFGALVRGRRVEELPAGRVNLGTARWRNQLVLRPFRGRPATGLPNVYLASASAHPGGGVHGGAGWIAAQAALRSASRRRARGLASLTISRT
;
A
#
# COMPACT_ATOMS: atom_id res chain seq x y z
N MET A 1 -11.12 -31.08 -6.36
CA MET A 1 -9.79 -30.40 -6.46
C MET A 1 -10.00 -29.12 -7.24
N HIS A 2 -9.67 -27.95 -6.65
CA HIS A 2 -9.82 -26.64 -7.29
C HIS A 2 -8.78 -26.42 -8.40
N ASP A 3 -9.11 -25.57 -9.37
CA ASP A 3 -8.18 -25.16 -10.43
C ASP A 3 -7.03 -24.34 -9.85
N ALA A 4 -7.33 -23.49 -8.85
CA ALA A 4 -6.32 -22.75 -8.11
C ALA A 4 -6.59 -22.75 -6.60
N VAL A 5 -5.50 -22.68 -5.83
CA VAL A 5 -5.54 -22.40 -4.39
C VAL A 5 -4.73 -21.14 -4.12
N VAL A 6 -5.36 -20.18 -3.45
CA VAL A 6 -4.73 -18.94 -2.98
C VAL A 6 -4.46 -19.08 -1.48
N VAL A 7 -3.21 -18.93 -1.06
CA VAL A 7 -2.79 -19.00 0.34
C VAL A 7 -2.62 -17.59 0.87
N GLY A 8 -3.52 -17.18 1.76
CA GLY A 8 -3.63 -15.84 2.31
C GLY A 8 -4.76 -15.01 1.69
N ALA A 9 -5.65 -14.50 2.54
CA ALA A 9 -6.79 -13.65 2.17
C ALA A 9 -6.52 -12.15 2.35
N GLY A 10 -5.27 -11.69 2.29
CA GLY A 10 -4.93 -10.28 2.18
C GLY A 10 -5.41 -9.70 0.83
N HIS A 11 -5.44 -8.36 0.69
CA HIS A 11 -5.94 -7.68 -0.51
C HIS A 11 -5.36 -8.23 -1.83
N ASN A 12 -4.07 -8.58 -1.87
CA ASN A 12 -3.47 -9.18 -3.07
C ASN A 12 -3.98 -10.59 -3.36
N GLY A 13 -4.19 -11.41 -2.34
CA GLY A 13 -4.76 -12.75 -2.48
C GLY A 13 -6.20 -12.70 -2.96
N LEU A 14 -7.00 -11.80 -2.38
CA LEU A 14 -8.39 -11.57 -2.80
C LEU A 14 -8.48 -11.03 -4.23
N VAL A 15 -7.58 -10.13 -4.65
CA VAL A 15 -7.48 -9.69 -6.05
C VAL A 15 -7.15 -10.87 -6.95
N ALA A 16 -6.17 -11.69 -6.60
CA ALA A 16 -5.79 -12.85 -7.41
C ALA A 16 -6.95 -13.85 -7.56
N ALA A 17 -7.66 -14.13 -6.47
CA ALA A 17 -8.82 -15.01 -6.49
C ALA A 17 -9.93 -14.48 -7.41
N ASN A 18 -10.24 -13.19 -7.33
CA ASN A 18 -11.23 -12.55 -8.21
C ASN A 18 -10.83 -12.63 -9.69
N VAL A 19 -9.57 -12.35 -10.02
CA VAL A 19 -9.06 -12.42 -11.41
C VAL A 19 -9.18 -13.83 -11.97
N LEU A 20 -8.84 -14.86 -11.18
CA LEU A 20 -8.94 -16.26 -11.60
C LEU A 20 -10.40 -16.72 -11.77
N ALA A 21 -11.27 -16.34 -10.83
CA ALA A 21 -12.69 -16.66 -10.90
C ALA A 21 -13.38 -16.00 -12.10
N ASP A 22 -13.00 -14.76 -12.47
CA ASP A 22 -13.48 -14.10 -13.69
C ASP A 22 -13.14 -14.87 -14.98
N GLN A 23 -12.12 -15.72 -14.93
CA GLN A 23 -11.73 -16.60 -16.05
C GLN A 23 -12.32 -18.01 -15.93
N GLY A 24 -13.31 -18.19 -15.06
CA GLY A 24 -14.05 -19.44 -14.88
C GLY A 24 -13.30 -20.52 -14.12
N TRP A 25 -12.21 -20.18 -13.40
CA TRP A 25 -11.51 -21.15 -12.56
C TRP A 25 -12.25 -21.37 -11.24
N SER A 26 -12.30 -22.62 -10.78
CA SER A 26 -12.69 -22.93 -9.40
C SER A 26 -11.54 -22.57 -8.47
N VAL A 27 -11.80 -21.64 -7.52
CA VAL A 27 -10.77 -21.07 -6.65
C VAL A 27 -11.10 -21.33 -5.19
N LEU A 28 -10.10 -21.81 -4.44
CA LEU A 28 -10.12 -21.88 -2.98
C LEU A 28 -9.15 -20.82 -2.44
N VAL A 29 -9.59 -20.01 -1.48
CA VAL A 29 -8.73 -19.13 -0.68
C VAL A 29 -8.64 -19.72 0.72
N VAL A 30 -7.41 -19.88 1.25
CA VAL A 30 -7.15 -20.36 2.62
C VAL A 30 -6.44 -19.27 3.39
N GLU A 31 -6.98 -18.90 4.55
CA GLU A 31 -6.45 -17.85 5.44
C GLU A 31 -6.20 -18.42 6.84
N ALA A 32 -5.07 -18.06 7.41
CA ALA A 32 -4.67 -18.54 8.74
C ALA A 32 -5.40 -17.85 9.89
N GLU A 33 -5.87 -16.63 9.66
CA GLU A 33 -6.62 -15.84 10.65
C GLU A 33 -8.13 -16.11 10.50
N ASP A 34 -8.89 -15.79 11.55
CA ASP A 34 -10.36 -15.95 11.56
C ASP A 34 -11.07 -14.89 10.69
N GLU A 35 -10.33 -13.87 10.25
CA GLU A 35 -10.81 -12.77 9.43
C GLU A 35 -9.93 -12.56 8.19
N PRO A 36 -10.54 -12.29 7.00
CA PRO A 36 -9.78 -11.93 5.80
C PRO A 36 -9.29 -10.48 5.88
N GLY A 37 -8.38 -10.10 4.98
CA GLY A 37 -7.95 -8.71 4.76
C GLY A 37 -6.46 -8.45 5.02
N GLY A 38 -5.82 -9.25 5.85
CA GLY A 38 -4.41 -9.06 6.18
C GLY A 38 -4.16 -7.67 6.80
N ALA A 39 -3.43 -6.79 6.08
CA ALA A 39 -3.16 -5.42 6.52
C ALA A 39 -4.31 -4.43 6.25
N VAL A 40 -5.38 -4.85 5.58
CA VAL A 40 -6.51 -3.99 5.18
C VAL A 40 -7.74 -4.40 5.98
N ARG A 41 -7.71 -4.04 7.26
CA ARG A 41 -8.76 -4.31 8.26
C ARG A 41 -8.97 -3.08 9.13
N SER A 42 -10.19 -2.90 9.60
CA SER A 42 -10.58 -1.85 10.56
C SER A 42 -11.55 -2.39 11.59
N GLY A 43 -11.72 -1.67 12.66
CA GLY A 43 -12.64 -2.02 13.72
C GLY A 43 -12.52 -1.09 14.93
N GLU A 44 -13.34 -1.34 15.92
CA GLU A 44 -13.33 -0.65 17.21
C GLU A 44 -12.21 -1.25 18.09
N LEU A 45 -10.95 -0.86 17.81
CA LEU A 45 -9.77 -1.50 18.41
C LEU A 45 -9.50 -1.08 19.85
N ILE A 46 -10.10 0.01 20.31
CA ILE A 46 -9.86 0.61 21.62
C ILE A 46 -11.16 0.65 22.43
N GLU A 47 -12.16 1.35 21.92
CA GLU A 47 -13.46 1.48 22.57
C GLU A 47 -14.61 1.56 21.52
N PRO A 48 -15.84 1.23 21.92
CA PRO A 48 -16.99 1.28 21.02
C PRO A 48 -17.23 2.68 20.42
N GLY A 49 -17.64 2.72 19.17
CA GLY A 49 -17.94 3.95 18.43
C GLY A 49 -16.72 4.60 17.77
N TYR A 50 -15.49 4.10 18.00
CA TYR A 50 -14.27 4.64 17.40
C TYR A 50 -13.63 3.60 16.49
N VAL A 51 -13.67 3.84 15.18
CA VAL A 51 -13.17 2.91 14.18
C VAL A 51 -11.76 3.25 13.77
N ASN A 52 -10.79 2.40 14.15
CA ASN A 52 -9.40 2.50 13.77
C ASN A 52 -9.09 1.56 12.58
N ASP A 53 -8.18 1.95 11.71
CA ASP A 53 -7.56 1.05 10.76
C ASP A 53 -6.43 0.28 11.42
N ARG A 54 -6.44 -1.05 11.30
CA ARG A 54 -5.46 -1.88 12.00
C ARG A 54 -4.02 -1.61 11.56
N PHE A 55 -3.80 -1.37 10.24
CA PHE A 55 -2.47 -1.08 9.69
C PHE A 55 -2.51 0.10 8.71
N SER A 56 -2.95 -0.12 7.47
CA SER A 56 -3.06 0.90 6.43
C SER A 56 -4.26 1.79 6.62
N ALA A 57 -4.13 3.09 6.40
CA ALA A 57 -5.16 4.07 6.67
C ALA A 57 -5.52 4.98 5.49
N PHE A 58 -4.53 5.51 4.76
CA PHE A 58 -4.72 6.43 3.64
C PHE A 58 -4.19 5.82 2.34
N TYR A 59 -4.91 6.01 1.23
CA TYR A 59 -4.86 5.13 0.07
C TYR A 59 -4.60 5.83 -1.28
N PRO A 60 -3.54 6.63 -1.46
CA PRO A 60 -3.25 7.27 -2.75
C PRO A 60 -2.98 6.24 -3.86
N LEU A 61 -2.24 5.17 -3.54
CA LEU A 61 -1.93 4.12 -4.52
C LEU A 61 -3.15 3.26 -4.86
N THR A 62 -4.10 3.08 -3.94
CA THR A 62 -5.35 2.36 -4.20
C THR A 62 -6.26 3.19 -5.11
N ALA A 63 -6.37 4.50 -4.84
CA ALA A 63 -7.15 5.41 -5.66
C ALA A 63 -6.60 5.51 -7.09
N ALA A 64 -5.28 5.48 -7.24
CA ALA A 64 -4.60 5.47 -8.54
C ALA A 64 -4.68 4.11 -9.26
N SER A 65 -4.83 3.00 -8.52
CA SER A 65 -4.65 1.65 -9.06
C SER A 65 -5.64 1.28 -10.17
N PRO A 66 -5.18 0.79 -11.32
CA PRO A 66 -6.06 0.28 -12.35
C PRO A 66 -6.73 -1.06 -11.98
N VAL A 67 -6.21 -1.77 -10.96
CA VAL A 67 -6.67 -3.13 -10.59
C VAL A 67 -8.10 -3.12 -10.10
N PHE A 68 -8.44 -2.25 -9.14
CA PHE A 68 -9.79 -2.18 -8.56
C PHE A 68 -10.82 -1.76 -9.61
N ARG A 69 -10.46 -0.81 -10.50
CA ARG A 69 -11.30 -0.42 -11.64
C ARG A 69 -11.53 -1.58 -12.60
N ALA A 70 -10.47 -2.33 -12.94
CA ALA A 70 -10.56 -3.50 -13.83
C ALA A 70 -11.43 -4.62 -13.23
N LEU A 71 -11.47 -4.74 -11.91
CA LEU A 71 -12.36 -5.67 -11.21
C LEU A 71 -13.79 -5.12 -11.02
N GLY A 72 -14.07 -3.87 -11.38
CA GLY A 72 -15.36 -3.23 -11.12
C GLY A 72 -15.64 -2.97 -9.63
N VAL A 73 -14.58 -2.89 -8.81
CA VAL A 73 -14.69 -2.62 -7.37
C VAL A 73 -14.66 -1.12 -7.14
N GLN A 74 -15.79 -0.56 -6.69
CA GLN A 74 -15.93 0.85 -6.35
C GLN A 74 -15.69 1.03 -4.85
N ILE A 75 -14.54 1.63 -4.51
CA ILE A 75 -14.17 1.90 -3.12
C ILE A 75 -14.72 3.28 -2.72
N PRO A 76 -15.46 3.39 -1.61
CA PRO A 76 -16.02 4.66 -1.16
C PRO A 76 -14.94 5.52 -0.49
N PHE A 77 -14.18 6.24 -1.31
CA PHE A 77 -13.14 7.15 -0.83
C PHE A 77 -13.73 8.45 -0.27
N ARG A 78 -13.16 8.90 0.85
CA ARG A 78 -13.41 10.19 1.49
C ARG A 78 -12.13 11.00 1.56
N HIS A 79 -12.23 12.30 1.32
CA HIS A 79 -11.11 13.24 1.28
C HIS A 79 -11.29 14.34 2.31
N GLY A 80 -10.20 14.75 2.95
CA GLY A 80 -10.16 15.98 3.72
C GLY A 80 -10.08 17.23 2.82
N PRO A 81 -10.22 18.42 3.40
CA PRO A 81 -10.04 19.70 2.69
C PRO A 81 -8.67 19.82 2.05
N LEU A 82 -7.62 19.51 2.80
CA LEU A 82 -6.24 19.36 2.31
C LEU A 82 -5.87 17.87 2.19
N VAL A 83 -4.77 17.59 1.53
CA VAL A 83 -4.22 16.24 1.42
C VAL A 83 -3.29 15.93 2.58
N LEU A 84 -2.34 16.84 2.84
CA LEU A 84 -1.29 16.68 3.83
C LEU A 84 -0.77 18.02 4.29
N ALA A 85 -0.43 18.12 5.58
CA ALA A 85 0.31 19.23 6.17
C ALA A 85 1.62 18.74 6.81
N HIS A 86 2.67 19.53 6.71
CA HIS A 86 3.95 19.30 7.39
C HIS A 86 4.36 20.56 8.16
N PRO A 87 3.78 20.76 9.37
CA PRO A 87 4.09 21.91 10.21
C PRO A 87 5.51 21.82 10.80
N SER A 88 6.09 22.99 11.07
CA SER A 88 7.35 23.15 11.79
C SER A 88 7.12 24.03 13.02
N LEU A 89 7.98 23.86 14.03
CA LEU A 89 7.94 24.68 15.24
C LEU A 89 8.32 26.16 15.02
N ASP A 90 8.83 26.51 13.84
CA ASP A 90 9.09 27.89 13.41
C ASP A 90 7.83 28.61 12.88
N GLY A 91 6.66 27.96 12.98
CA GLY A 91 5.38 28.51 12.52
C GLY A 91 5.11 28.29 11.02
N THR A 92 6.09 27.82 10.23
CA THR A 92 5.87 27.54 8.81
C THR A 92 5.25 26.15 8.61
N THR A 93 4.37 26.01 7.61
CA THR A 93 3.76 24.73 7.25
C THR A 93 3.87 24.48 5.76
N ALA A 94 4.39 23.31 5.40
CA ALA A 94 4.31 22.84 4.02
C ALA A 94 2.98 22.12 3.79
N VAL A 95 2.31 22.41 2.68
CA VAL A 95 0.95 21.94 2.38
C VAL A 95 0.93 21.22 1.04
N LEU A 96 0.27 20.09 1.01
CA LEU A 96 -0.13 19.40 -0.22
C LEU A 96 -1.66 19.49 -0.34
N SER A 97 -2.12 20.10 -1.43
CA SER A 97 -3.53 20.17 -1.81
C SER A 97 -3.77 19.38 -3.09
N ARG A 98 -5.02 19.10 -3.43
CA ARG A 98 -5.38 18.62 -4.77
C ARG A 98 -5.35 19.73 -5.81
N ASP A 99 -5.37 20.99 -5.38
CA ASP A 99 -5.06 22.13 -6.22
C ASP A 99 -3.54 22.39 -6.23
N ALA A 100 -2.96 22.37 -7.42
CA ALA A 100 -1.52 22.61 -7.57
C ALA A 100 -1.10 24.03 -7.16
N ALA A 101 -2.01 25.01 -7.27
CA ALA A 101 -1.73 26.40 -6.88
C ALA A 101 -1.64 26.58 -5.35
N GLU A 102 -2.33 25.73 -4.59
CA GLU A 102 -2.30 25.72 -3.12
C GLU A 102 -1.14 24.88 -2.55
N THR A 103 -0.50 24.05 -3.39
CA THR A 103 0.59 23.16 -2.97
C THR A 103 1.90 23.94 -2.84
N THR A 104 2.54 23.85 -1.67
CA THR A 104 3.78 24.59 -1.37
C THR A 104 5.04 23.97 -2.00
N MET A 105 5.00 23.70 -3.30
CA MET A 105 6.13 23.18 -4.08
C MET A 105 6.85 24.24 -4.91
N GLY A 106 6.40 25.49 -4.81
CA GLY A 106 6.92 26.62 -5.58
C GLY A 106 6.26 26.79 -6.96
N PRO A 107 6.54 27.90 -7.65
CA PRO A 107 5.79 28.35 -8.83
C PRO A 107 5.93 27.43 -10.05
N SER A 108 6.95 26.58 -10.11
CA SER A 108 7.14 25.61 -11.20
C SER A 108 6.33 24.31 -11.01
N TRP A 109 5.65 24.14 -9.88
CA TRP A 109 4.95 22.91 -9.59
C TRP A 109 3.80 22.58 -10.55
N PRO A 110 2.95 23.53 -10.98
CA PRO A 110 1.92 23.24 -11.98
C PRO A 110 2.50 22.65 -13.27
N GLU A 111 3.62 23.20 -13.79
CA GLU A 111 4.32 22.67 -14.97
C GLU A 111 4.86 21.24 -14.73
N VAL A 112 5.31 20.97 -13.51
CA VAL A 112 5.75 19.62 -13.11
C VAL A 112 4.58 18.65 -13.17
N MET A 113 3.38 19.04 -12.72
CA MET A 113 2.19 18.21 -12.74
C MET A 113 1.66 17.96 -14.15
N GLU A 114 1.75 18.92 -15.08
CA GLU A 114 1.46 18.69 -16.49
C GLU A 114 2.36 17.61 -17.11
N ARG A 115 3.65 17.65 -16.78
CA ARG A 115 4.61 16.61 -17.22
C ARG A 115 4.37 15.27 -16.54
N TRP A 116 3.91 15.28 -15.28
CA TRP A 116 3.52 14.09 -14.57
C TRP A 116 2.42 13.34 -15.30
N GLU A 117 1.41 14.03 -15.84
CA GLU A 117 0.32 13.42 -16.61
C GLU A 117 0.81 12.59 -17.81
N GLN A 118 1.95 12.95 -18.39
CA GLN A 118 2.55 12.21 -19.51
C GLN A 118 3.19 10.89 -19.07
N ILE A 119 3.79 10.84 -17.87
CA ILE A 119 4.49 9.66 -17.36
C ILE A 119 3.62 8.75 -16.49
N GLU A 120 2.59 9.28 -15.87
CA GLU A 120 1.69 8.55 -14.97
C GLU A 120 1.11 7.26 -15.59
N PRO A 121 0.61 7.24 -16.84
CA PRO A 121 0.09 6.02 -17.46
C PRO A 121 1.14 4.89 -17.54
N ALA A 122 2.42 5.23 -17.71
CA ALA A 122 3.50 4.25 -17.70
C ALA A 122 3.79 3.72 -16.29
N LEU A 123 3.75 4.58 -15.27
CA LEU A 123 3.88 4.19 -13.86
C LEU A 123 2.73 3.27 -13.44
N LEU A 124 1.49 3.61 -13.76
CA LEU A 124 0.31 2.81 -13.43
C LEU A 124 0.32 1.45 -14.15
N ARG A 125 0.78 1.40 -15.41
CA ARG A 125 1.04 0.13 -16.09
C ARG A 125 2.10 -0.70 -15.38
N GLY A 126 3.12 -0.06 -14.80
CA GLY A 126 4.14 -0.74 -13.99
C GLY A 126 3.55 -1.51 -12.80
N LEU A 127 2.43 -1.05 -12.23
CA LEU A 127 1.76 -1.74 -11.13
C LEU A 127 1.09 -3.06 -11.53
N VAL A 128 0.79 -3.27 -12.80
CA VAL A 128 0.03 -4.43 -13.30
C VAL A 128 0.81 -5.31 -14.28
N THR A 129 2.05 -4.96 -14.57
CA THR A 129 2.90 -5.73 -15.49
C THR A 129 4.11 -6.31 -14.80
N PRO A 130 4.50 -7.57 -15.12
CA PRO A 130 5.68 -8.18 -14.52
C PRO A 130 6.94 -7.40 -14.92
N PHE A 131 7.79 -7.11 -13.95
CA PHE A 131 9.11 -6.55 -14.22
C PHE A 131 10.09 -7.69 -14.63
N PRO A 132 11.09 -7.47 -15.49
CA PRO A 132 11.28 -6.22 -16.19
C PRO A 132 10.55 -6.25 -17.55
N GLN A 133 9.61 -5.38 -17.71
CA GLN A 133 9.39 -4.91 -19.05
C GLN A 133 10.46 -3.84 -19.28
N VAL A 134 11.63 -4.27 -19.67
CA VAL A 134 12.81 -3.43 -19.98
C VAL A 134 12.41 -2.21 -20.82
N ARG A 135 11.41 -2.38 -21.67
CA ARG A 135 10.86 -1.32 -22.51
C ARG A 135 10.20 -0.18 -21.69
N SER A 136 9.42 -0.49 -20.67
CA SER A 136 8.73 0.55 -19.88
C SER A 136 9.67 1.25 -18.89
N ALA A 137 10.59 0.50 -18.27
CA ALA A 137 11.60 1.08 -17.38
C ALA A 137 12.63 1.92 -18.18
N LEU A 138 13.02 1.46 -19.37
CA LEU A 138 13.92 2.18 -20.26
C LEU A 138 13.23 3.43 -20.83
N MET A 139 11.97 3.35 -21.22
CA MET A 139 11.19 4.51 -21.67
C MET A 139 11.02 5.54 -20.53
N LEU A 140 10.79 5.09 -19.29
CA LEU A 140 10.73 5.99 -18.15
C LEU A 140 12.09 6.65 -17.85
N ALA A 141 13.19 5.89 -17.96
CA ALA A 141 14.54 6.40 -17.72
C ALA A 141 15.04 7.32 -18.87
N LEU A 142 14.56 7.10 -20.07
CA LEU A 142 14.89 7.90 -21.26
C LEU A 142 13.94 9.07 -21.46
N GLU A 143 12.82 9.14 -20.71
CA GLU A 143 11.88 10.25 -20.76
C GLU A 143 12.57 11.54 -20.24
N PRO A 144 12.78 12.57 -21.08
CA PRO A 144 13.41 13.82 -20.62
C PRO A 144 12.65 14.47 -19.47
N SER A 145 11.33 14.26 -19.39
CA SER A 145 10.46 14.73 -18.33
C SER A 145 10.81 14.10 -16.98
N ALA A 146 11.05 12.77 -16.93
CA ALA A 146 11.43 12.08 -15.69
C ALA A 146 12.78 12.59 -15.17
N ALA A 147 13.76 12.81 -16.04
CA ALA A 147 15.06 13.37 -15.66
C ALA A 147 14.94 14.80 -15.13
N LYS A 148 14.06 15.64 -15.70
CA LYS A 148 13.78 16.99 -15.21
C LYS A 148 13.07 16.95 -13.85
N LEU A 149 12.11 16.05 -13.65
CA LEU A 149 11.43 15.87 -12.37
C LEU A 149 12.40 15.49 -11.25
N LEU A 150 13.35 14.59 -11.51
CA LEU A 150 14.37 14.21 -10.53
C LEU A 150 15.38 15.34 -10.22
N ARG A 151 15.50 16.34 -11.13
CA ARG A 151 16.32 17.53 -10.95
C ARG A 151 15.57 18.72 -10.36
N LEU A 152 14.27 18.56 -10.06
CA LEU A 152 13.48 19.58 -9.40
C LEU A 152 14.20 20.11 -8.15
N ARG A 153 14.26 21.43 -8.01
CA ARG A 153 14.80 22.12 -6.84
C ARG A 153 13.66 22.95 -6.24
N PRO A 154 12.80 22.31 -5.42
CA PRO A 154 11.74 23.04 -4.73
C PRO A 154 12.37 24.05 -3.75
N ASP A 155 11.58 25.01 -3.31
CA ASP A 155 11.93 25.87 -2.18
C ASP A 155 11.99 25.06 -0.86
N ARG A 156 12.22 25.76 0.26
CA ARG A 156 12.33 25.11 1.58
C ARG A 156 11.08 24.31 1.96
N LEU A 157 9.89 24.81 1.65
CA LEU A 157 8.63 24.13 1.99
C LEU A 157 8.40 22.93 1.08
N GLY A 158 8.64 23.07 -0.22
CA GLY A 158 8.55 21.95 -1.16
C GLY A 158 9.57 20.86 -0.88
N ASP A 159 10.81 21.18 -0.47
CA ASP A 159 11.79 20.17 -0.04
C ASP A 159 11.31 19.42 1.21
N ARG A 160 10.59 20.08 2.13
CA ARG A 160 9.96 19.47 3.30
C ARG A 160 8.85 18.48 2.91
N LEU A 161 8.00 18.82 1.93
CA LEU A 161 6.99 17.91 1.40
C LEU A 161 7.62 16.66 0.77
N LEU A 162 8.63 16.86 -0.09
CA LEU A 162 9.34 15.73 -0.72
C LEU A 162 10.02 14.85 0.31
N LEU A 163 10.65 15.45 1.31
CA LEU A 163 11.31 14.73 2.40
C LEU A 163 10.30 13.91 3.20
N GLY A 164 9.21 14.52 3.66
CA GLY A 164 8.17 13.86 4.43
C GLY A 164 7.56 12.68 3.66
N ASN A 165 7.25 12.87 2.38
CA ASN A 165 6.74 11.79 1.52
C ASN A 165 7.78 10.69 1.26
N ALA A 166 9.06 11.01 1.14
CA ALA A 166 10.13 10.01 1.01
C ALA A 166 10.24 9.12 2.26
N LEU A 167 9.99 9.69 3.44
CA LEU A 167 10.05 9.01 4.74
C LEU A 167 8.91 8.01 4.99
N HIS A 168 7.92 7.91 4.10
CA HIS A 168 6.99 6.77 4.06
C HIS A 168 7.68 5.46 3.65
N THR A 169 8.91 5.53 3.16
CA THR A 169 9.73 4.38 2.80
C THR A 169 10.94 4.28 3.72
N ASP A 170 11.60 3.14 3.73
CA ASP A 170 12.86 2.91 4.45
C ASP A 170 14.11 3.25 3.61
N VAL A 171 13.94 4.02 2.55
CA VAL A 171 15.03 4.51 1.70
C VAL A 171 15.59 5.81 2.27
N PRO A 172 16.92 6.05 2.24
CA PRO A 172 17.44 7.35 2.63
C PRO A 172 16.77 8.47 1.81
N PRO A 173 16.05 9.40 2.44
CA PRO A 173 15.11 10.30 1.73
C PRO A 173 15.81 11.27 0.78
N ARG A 174 17.06 11.62 1.05
CA ARG A 174 17.87 12.50 0.19
C ARG A 174 18.63 11.78 -0.92
N SER A 175 18.55 10.44 -0.98
CA SER A 175 19.07 9.64 -2.10
C SER A 175 18.22 9.86 -3.36
N ILE A 176 18.76 9.50 -4.54
CA ILE A 176 18.02 9.56 -5.81
C ILE A 176 16.70 8.77 -5.71
N LEU A 177 16.74 7.57 -5.14
CA LEU A 177 15.55 6.73 -4.99
C LEU A 177 14.58 7.31 -3.95
N GLY A 178 15.07 7.85 -2.83
CA GLY A 178 14.24 8.54 -1.83
C GLY A 178 13.52 9.74 -2.43
N ARG A 179 14.24 10.58 -3.17
CA ARG A 179 13.64 11.71 -3.91
C ARG A 179 12.61 11.28 -4.94
N ALA A 180 12.88 10.16 -5.63
CA ALA A 180 11.91 9.61 -6.58
C ALA A 180 10.63 9.14 -5.87
N PHE A 181 10.72 8.49 -4.71
CA PHE A 181 9.55 8.13 -3.91
C PHE A 181 8.84 9.35 -3.34
N GLY A 182 9.58 10.34 -2.84
CA GLY A 182 9.01 11.60 -2.36
C GLY A 182 8.20 12.30 -3.46
N LEU A 183 8.76 12.44 -4.66
CA LEU A 183 8.08 13.01 -5.81
C LEU A 183 6.86 12.18 -6.24
N LEU A 184 6.99 10.85 -6.32
CA LEU A 184 5.91 9.93 -6.66
C LEU A 184 4.71 10.10 -5.72
N LEU A 185 4.95 10.08 -4.41
CA LEU A 185 3.88 10.20 -3.43
C LEU A 185 3.29 11.61 -3.39
N THR A 186 4.11 12.66 -3.58
CA THR A 186 3.62 14.04 -3.69
C THR A 186 2.72 14.19 -4.91
N ALA A 187 3.13 13.70 -6.08
CA ALA A 187 2.34 13.78 -7.30
C ALA A 187 1.06 12.93 -7.24
N PHE A 188 1.12 11.72 -6.67
CA PHE A 188 -0.09 10.93 -6.42
C PHE A 188 -1.01 11.59 -5.39
N GLY A 189 -0.46 12.19 -4.34
CA GLY A 189 -1.24 12.97 -3.37
C GLY A 189 -1.93 14.16 -4.02
N GLN A 190 -1.24 14.91 -4.88
CA GLN A 190 -1.82 15.99 -5.67
C GLN A 190 -2.97 15.49 -6.56
N ARG A 191 -2.77 14.39 -7.27
CA ARG A 191 -3.70 13.88 -8.29
C ARG A 191 -4.90 13.15 -7.68
N TYR A 192 -4.66 12.29 -6.70
CA TYR A 192 -5.65 11.37 -6.13
C TYR A 192 -6.02 11.69 -4.67
N GLY A 193 -5.32 12.63 -4.04
CA GLY A 193 -5.40 12.85 -2.61
C GLY A 193 -4.75 11.72 -1.80
N TYR A 194 -4.89 11.82 -0.48
CA TYR A 194 -4.65 10.73 0.47
C TYR A 194 -6.00 10.34 1.09
N PRO A 195 -6.89 9.72 0.31
CA PRO A 195 -8.22 9.39 0.81
C PRO A 195 -8.17 8.30 1.86
N CYS A 196 -9.04 8.41 2.87
CA CYS A 196 -9.45 7.27 3.68
C CYS A 196 -10.65 6.55 3.02
N VAL A 197 -10.99 5.39 3.55
CA VAL A 197 -12.17 4.63 3.11
C VAL A 197 -13.28 4.86 4.11
N GLU A 198 -14.47 5.20 3.63
CA GLU A 198 -15.66 5.43 4.45
C GLU A 198 -15.96 4.22 5.35
N GLY A 199 -16.10 4.46 6.65
CA GLY A 199 -16.34 3.44 7.66
C GLY A 199 -15.14 2.55 7.97
N GLY A 200 -13.98 2.73 7.30
CA GLY A 200 -12.76 1.98 7.54
C GLY A 200 -12.20 1.22 6.34
N SER A 201 -10.91 0.95 6.41
CA SER A 201 -10.17 0.22 5.35
C SER A 201 -10.70 -1.20 5.12
N GLY A 202 -11.27 -1.84 6.14
CA GLY A 202 -11.92 -3.15 6.04
C GLY A 202 -12.96 -3.23 4.93
N ARG A 203 -13.55 -2.10 4.54
CA ARG A 203 -14.51 -2.02 3.43
C ARG A 203 -13.91 -2.47 2.09
N ILE A 204 -12.62 -2.23 1.85
CA ILE A 204 -11.93 -2.76 0.66
C ILE A 204 -11.96 -4.29 0.68
N THR A 205 -11.65 -4.88 1.83
CA THR A 205 -11.67 -6.33 2.02
C THR A 205 -13.07 -6.90 1.83
N GLU A 206 -14.08 -6.29 2.45
CA GLU A 206 -15.48 -6.70 2.31
C GLU A 206 -15.93 -6.71 0.86
N LEU A 207 -15.63 -5.67 0.10
CA LEU A 207 -15.98 -5.55 -1.33
C LEU A 207 -15.30 -6.65 -2.15
N LEU A 208 -14.01 -6.93 -1.90
CA LEU A 208 -13.28 -7.99 -2.59
C LEU A 208 -13.80 -9.39 -2.23
N VAL A 209 -14.13 -9.62 -0.97
CA VAL A 209 -14.71 -10.89 -0.48
C VAL A 209 -16.11 -11.11 -1.04
N ALA A 210 -16.97 -10.09 -0.98
CA ALA A 210 -18.33 -10.17 -1.53
C ALA A 210 -18.30 -10.52 -3.02
N ARG A 211 -17.41 -9.84 -3.78
CA ARG A 211 -17.23 -10.12 -5.19
C ARG A 211 -16.71 -11.53 -5.45
N ALA A 212 -15.73 -11.98 -4.68
CA ALA A 212 -15.17 -13.32 -4.82
C ALA A 212 -16.23 -14.40 -4.54
N ARG A 213 -17.01 -14.24 -3.48
CA ARG A 213 -18.13 -15.16 -3.14
C ARG A 213 -19.19 -15.18 -4.24
N ALA A 214 -19.56 -14.03 -4.80
CA ALA A 214 -20.51 -13.94 -5.92
C ALA A 214 -20.00 -14.64 -7.20
N ARG A 215 -18.69 -14.92 -7.30
CA ARG A 215 -18.04 -15.69 -8.39
C ARG A 215 -17.76 -17.15 -8.01
N GLY A 216 -18.30 -17.62 -6.89
CA GLY A 216 -18.14 -19.00 -6.44
C GLY A 216 -16.76 -19.34 -5.87
N VAL A 217 -16.00 -18.33 -5.42
CA VAL A 217 -14.75 -18.56 -4.70
C VAL A 217 -15.04 -19.13 -3.32
N ASP A 218 -14.39 -20.25 -3.02
CA ASP A 218 -14.42 -20.89 -1.70
C ASP A 218 -13.44 -20.16 -0.77
N LEU A 219 -13.85 -19.76 0.43
CA LEU A 219 -13.03 -19.04 1.40
C LEU A 219 -13.05 -19.78 2.73
N ARG A 220 -11.88 -20.27 3.15
CA ARG A 220 -11.66 -20.93 4.44
C ARG A 220 -10.78 -20.07 5.31
N LEU A 221 -11.27 -19.75 6.49
CA LEU A 221 -10.62 -18.94 7.52
C LEU A 221 -10.18 -19.83 8.68
N GLY A 222 -9.22 -19.36 9.49
CA GLY A 222 -8.69 -20.09 10.65
C GLY A 222 -7.84 -21.32 10.27
N GLU A 223 -7.43 -21.45 9.00
CA GLU A 223 -6.69 -22.61 8.50
C GLU A 223 -5.23 -22.24 8.17
N ARG A 224 -4.32 -22.45 9.10
CA ARG A 224 -2.88 -22.26 8.89
C ARG A 224 -2.28 -23.48 8.20
N LEU A 225 -1.54 -23.22 7.12
CA LEU A 225 -0.90 -24.28 6.33
C LEU A 225 0.58 -24.44 6.70
N ASP A 226 1.02 -25.69 6.93
CA ASP A 226 2.44 -26.05 7.14
C ASP A 226 3.14 -26.53 5.87
N ARG A 227 2.38 -26.76 4.81
CA ARG A 227 2.88 -27.15 3.48
C ARG A 227 2.01 -26.53 2.40
N LEU A 228 2.58 -26.36 1.21
CA LEU A 228 1.80 -25.88 0.06
C LEU A 228 0.69 -26.86 -0.29
N PRO A 229 -0.52 -26.38 -0.53
CA PRO A 229 -1.63 -27.21 -0.99
C PRO A 229 -1.43 -27.64 -2.44
N THR A 230 -2.20 -28.64 -2.88
CA THR A 230 -2.25 -29.05 -4.28
C THR A 230 -3.42 -28.37 -5.00
N ALA A 231 -3.19 -27.98 -6.25
CA ALA A 231 -4.21 -27.43 -7.13
C ALA A 231 -4.03 -28.01 -8.55
N ARG A 232 -5.09 -27.99 -9.35
CA ARG A 232 -5.03 -28.49 -10.73
C ARG A 232 -4.08 -27.67 -11.61
N HIS A 233 -4.07 -26.36 -11.45
CA HIS A 233 -3.33 -25.45 -12.33
C HIS A 233 -2.34 -24.56 -11.61
N ALA A 234 -2.68 -24.00 -10.43
CA ALA A 234 -1.81 -23.03 -9.77
C ALA A 234 -2.04 -22.93 -8.26
N VAL A 235 -0.96 -22.68 -7.51
CA VAL A 235 -0.99 -22.19 -6.14
C VAL A 235 -0.46 -20.77 -6.13
N LEU A 236 -1.24 -19.82 -5.57
CA LEU A 236 -0.85 -18.43 -5.44
C LEU A 236 -0.56 -18.12 -3.97
N ALA A 237 0.71 -17.92 -3.65
CA ALA A 237 1.17 -17.60 -2.29
C ALA A 237 1.01 -16.08 -2.05
N ALA A 238 -0.10 -15.69 -1.44
CA ALA A 238 -0.38 -14.30 -1.04
C ALA A 238 0.07 -14.01 0.40
N ILE A 239 1.04 -14.75 0.87
CA ILE A 239 1.76 -14.63 2.13
C ILE A 239 3.12 -13.97 1.90
N ASP A 240 3.79 -13.54 2.97
CA ASP A 240 5.14 -13.00 2.85
C ASP A 240 6.14 -14.07 2.38
N VAL A 241 7.23 -13.61 1.83
CA VAL A 241 8.24 -14.50 1.24
C VAL A 241 9.00 -15.33 2.28
N TRP A 242 9.05 -14.90 3.53
CA TRP A 242 9.72 -15.66 4.61
C TRP A 242 8.82 -16.79 5.10
N GLU A 243 7.49 -16.54 5.18
CA GLU A 243 6.53 -17.62 5.46
C GLU A 243 6.49 -18.65 4.33
N LEU A 244 6.51 -18.19 3.07
CA LEU A 244 6.65 -19.10 1.93
C LEU A 244 7.97 -19.90 2.01
N ALA A 245 9.06 -19.27 2.43
CA ALA A 245 10.36 -19.93 2.63
C ALA A 245 10.28 -21.00 3.74
N ARG A 246 9.59 -20.71 4.85
CA ARG A 246 9.37 -21.68 5.94
C ARG A 246 8.60 -22.91 5.44
N ILE A 247 7.48 -22.70 4.77
CA ILE A 247 6.60 -23.77 4.27
C ILE A 247 7.32 -24.65 3.22
N THR A 248 8.23 -24.04 2.44
CA THR A 248 8.90 -24.75 1.32
C THR A 248 10.32 -25.22 1.62
N GLY A 249 10.87 -24.92 2.78
CA GLY A 249 12.26 -25.17 3.13
C GLY A 249 13.28 -24.35 2.33
N ARG A 250 12.85 -23.34 1.59
CA ARG A 250 13.71 -22.48 0.74
C ARG A 250 14.14 -21.22 1.49
N ARG A 251 15.19 -20.57 1.01
CA ARG A 251 15.69 -19.32 1.58
C ARG A 251 15.26 -18.13 0.73
N SER A 252 14.77 -17.06 1.39
CA SER A 252 14.55 -15.76 0.75
C SER A 252 15.81 -14.89 0.84
N ARG A 253 16.05 -14.10 -0.22
CA ARG A 253 17.10 -13.05 -0.24
C ARG A 253 16.52 -11.65 -0.11
N ILE A 254 15.22 -11.51 -0.06
CA ILE A 254 14.54 -10.23 0.18
C ILE A 254 14.83 -9.81 1.62
N GLN A 255 15.31 -8.60 1.78
CA GLN A 255 15.58 -8.02 3.09
C GLN A 255 14.29 -7.48 3.69
N ARG A 256 14.14 -7.60 5.01
CA ARG A 256 13.00 -7.08 5.75
C ARG A 256 13.03 -5.55 5.77
N ASP A 257 11.87 -4.92 5.68
CA ASP A 257 11.67 -3.52 6.05
C ASP A 257 11.82 -3.36 7.57
N PRO A 258 12.12 -2.14 8.07
CA PRO A 258 12.28 -1.90 9.51
C PRO A 258 11.04 -2.28 10.32
N ALA A 259 11.24 -2.53 11.60
CA ALA A 259 10.14 -2.56 12.56
C ALA A 259 9.46 -1.18 12.62
N THR A 260 8.19 -1.18 12.98
CA THR A 260 7.36 0.03 13.03
C THR A 260 6.59 0.04 14.34
N LEU A 261 6.65 1.14 15.06
CA LEU A 261 5.78 1.38 16.19
C LEU A 261 4.56 2.15 15.72
N LYS A 262 3.37 1.61 15.96
CA LYS A 262 2.09 2.25 15.65
C LYS A 262 1.33 2.54 16.95
N LEU A 263 0.80 3.74 17.03
CA LEU A 263 -0.12 4.16 18.09
C LEU A 263 -1.47 4.48 17.47
N ASP A 264 -2.52 4.08 18.16
CA ASP A 264 -3.90 4.46 17.85
C ASP A 264 -4.50 5.14 19.10
N TRP A 265 -5.32 6.16 18.90
CA TRP A 265 -6.01 6.88 19.96
C TRP A 265 -7.50 7.06 19.65
N THR A 266 -8.27 7.13 20.74
CA THR A 266 -9.61 7.70 20.76
C THR A 266 -9.52 9.00 21.54
N LEU A 267 -10.05 10.10 20.99
CA LEU A 267 -9.86 11.44 21.51
C LEU A 267 -11.21 12.10 21.84
N ASP A 268 -11.21 12.90 22.89
CA ASP A 268 -12.40 13.59 23.41
C ASP A 268 -12.74 14.89 22.64
N GLY A 269 -12.05 15.15 21.56
CA GLY A 269 -12.25 16.32 20.70
C GLY A 269 -11.30 16.37 19.52
N PRO A 270 -11.43 17.39 18.67
CA PRO A 270 -10.51 17.63 17.57
C PRO A 270 -9.12 17.99 18.11
N ILE A 271 -8.08 17.64 17.34
CA ILE A 271 -6.69 17.85 17.75
C ILE A 271 -6.35 19.34 17.69
N PRO A 272 -5.80 19.93 18.77
CA PRO A 272 -5.54 21.36 18.88
C PRO A 272 -4.22 21.78 18.18
N TRP A 273 -4.12 21.50 16.88
CA TRP A 273 -2.95 21.88 16.10
C TRP A 273 -2.71 23.38 16.15
N THR A 274 -1.45 23.79 16.41
CA THR A 274 -1.04 25.21 16.33
C THR A 274 -0.96 25.72 14.88
N SER A 275 -0.81 24.79 13.92
CA SER A 275 -0.82 25.06 12.49
C SER A 275 -2.25 24.94 11.95
N GLU A 276 -2.79 26.04 11.40
CA GLU A 276 -4.12 26.03 10.77
C GLU A 276 -4.22 25.02 9.62
N PRO A 277 -3.27 24.88 8.67
CA PRO A 277 -3.34 23.82 7.67
C PRO A 277 -3.38 22.40 8.25
N ALA A 278 -2.74 22.13 9.39
CA ALA A 278 -2.80 20.83 10.02
C ALA A 278 -4.18 20.49 10.59
N GLN A 279 -5.00 21.51 10.93
CA GLN A 279 -6.39 21.32 11.34
C GLN A 279 -7.28 20.83 10.17
N HIS A 280 -6.86 21.08 8.93
CA HIS A 280 -7.61 20.74 7.70
C HIS A 280 -7.01 19.59 6.89
N ALA A 281 -5.91 18.99 7.36
CA ALA A 281 -5.23 17.90 6.69
C ALA A 281 -5.46 16.56 7.39
N PRO A 282 -5.99 15.52 6.71
CA PRO A 282 -6.16 14.20 7.32
C PRO A 282 -4.82 13.51 7.60
N VAL A 283 -3.75 13.91 6.91
CA VAL A 283 -2.39 13.40 7.12
C VAL A 283 -1.49 14.56 7.56
N VAL A 284 -0.74 14.34 8.63
CA VAL A 284 0.22 15.32 9.16
C VAL A 284 1.58 14.66 9.32
N HIS A 285 2.61 15.25 8.71
CA HIS A 285 3.99 14.87 8.92
C HIS A 285 4.63 15.70 10.03
N LEU A 286 5.32 15.07 10.96
CA LEU A 286 6.06 15.79 12.01
C LEU A 286 7.53 15.36 11.98
N GLY A 287 8.43 16.35 12.09
CA GLY A 287 9.86 16.07 12.15
C GLY A 287 10.52 15.82 10.80
N GLY A 288 11.65 15.15 10.82
CA GLY A 288 12.49 14.85 9.64
C GLY A 288 13.22 13.52 9.76
N ASP A 289 14.37 13.37 9.10
CA ASP A 289 15.08 12.09 8.91
C ASP A 289 15.28 11.25 10.18
N ARG A 290 15.45 11.89 11.34
CA ARG A 290 15.81 11.21 12.59
C ARG A 290 14.67 11.07 13.58
N ASP A 291 13.56 11.76 13.35
CA ASP A 291 12.50 11.92 14.30
C ASP A 291 11.12 12.02 13.64
N PHE A 292 10.98 11.39 12.48
CA PHE A 292 9.77 11.42 11.68
C PHE A 292 8.61 10.67 12.35
N VAL A 293 7.48 11.34 12.38
CA VAL A 293 6.17 10.78 12.73
C VAL A 293 5.21 11.02 11.59
N LEU A 294 4.60 9.96 11.10
CA LEU A 294 3.43 10.05 10.25
C LEU A 294 2.20 9.97 11.14
N PHE A 295 1.38 11.00 11.08
CA PHE A 295 0.16 11.13 11.86
C PHE A 295 -1.07 11.14 10.94
N GLY A 296 -2.16 10.53 11.37
CA GLY A 296 -3.45 10.51 10.68
C GLY A 296 -4.61 10.83 11.61
N GLN A 297 -5.56 11.61 11.12
CA GLN A 297 -6.82 11.97 11.77
C GLN A 297 -7.95 11.83 10.75
N TYR A 298 -9.10 11.35 11.20
CA TYR A 298 -10.14 10.90 10.26
C TYR A 298 -11.34 11.82 10.14
N SER A 299 -11.80 12.45 11.25
CA SER A 299 -13.15 13.04 11.35
C SER A 299 -13.44 14.10 10.29
N MET A 300 -12.42 14.85 9.86
CA MET A 300 -12.57 15.87 8.80
C MET A 300 -12.80 15.27 7.40
N ALA A 301 -12.37 14.03 7.17
CA ALA A 301 -12.57 13.34 5.91
C ALA A 301 -13.75 12.35 6.01
N ASP A 302 -13.84 11.64 7.12
CA ASP A 302 -14.86 10.60 7.39
C ASP A 302 -15.38 10.72 8.83
N PRO A 303 -16.46 11.49 9.03
CA PRO A 303 -17.03 11.68 10.36
C PRO A 303 -17.68 10.42 10.94
N THR A 304 -17.79 9.33 10.18
CA THR A 304 -18.37 8.07 10.68
C THR A 304 -17.36 7.27 11.52
N ARG A 305 -16.09 7.72 11.60
CA ARG A 305 -15.02 7.02 12.30
C ARG A 305 -15.00 7.25 13.81
N SER A 306 -15.75 8.22 14.30
CA SER A 306 -15.85 8.56 15.74
C SER A 306 -17.22 9.15 16.06
N PRO A 307 -17.64 9.19 17.33
CA PRO A 307 -18.84 9.90 17.73
C PRO A 307 -18.75 11.40 17.39
N PRO A 308 -19.88 12.10 17.17
CA PRO A 308 -19.88 13.52 16.87
C PRO A 308 -19.05 14.36 17.84
N GLY A 309 -18.19 15.23 17.31
CA GLY A 309 -17.31 16.09 18.07
C GLY A 309 -16.09 15.37 18.71
N LYS A 310 -15.88 14.10 18.42
CA LYS A 310 -14.75 13.29 18.84
C LYS A 310 -13.82 13.01 17.66
N GLU A 311 -12.62 12.42 17.93
CA GLU A 311 -11.66 12.08 16.89
C GLU A 311 -11.09 10.67 17.11
N THR A 312 -10.84 9.97 16.01
CA THR A 312 -10.03 8.76 15.94
C THR A 312 -8.73 9.10 15.23
N ALA A 313 -7.61 8.88 15.87
CA ALA A 313 -6.30 9.22 15.33
C ALA A 313 -5.31 8.07 15.45
N TRP A 314 -4.25 8.14 14.67
CA TRP A 314 -3.13 7.21 14.73
C TRP A 314 -1.82 7.89 14.37
N ALA A 315 -0.72 7.30 14.79
CA ALA A 315 0.60 7.67 14.30
C ALA A 315 1.50 6.45 14.19
N TYR A 316 2.54 6.55 13.36
CA TYR A 316 3.64 5.61 13.41
C TYR A 316 5.01 6.27 13.25
N SER A 317 6.03 5.57 13.75
CA SER A 317 7.43 5.87 13.53
C SER A 317 8.25 4.58 13.43
N HIS A 318 9.36 4.66 12.67
CA HIS A 318 10.36 3.60 12.60
C HIS A 318 11.52 3.79 13.60
N VAL A 319 11.55 4.94 14.29
CA VAL A 319 12.74 5.38 15.03
C VAL A 319 12.44 5.88 16.44
N LEU A 320 11.19 6.23 16.75
CA LEU A 320 10.78 6.82 18.02
C LEU A 320 10.01 5.83 18.87
N SER A 321 10.15 5.95 20.18
CA SER A 321 9.30 5.30 21.18
C SER A 321 7.91 5.96 21.26
N ALA A 322 6.96 5.29 21.90
CA ALA A 322 5.60 5.83 22.09
C ALA A 322 5.61 7.18 22.80
N ALA A 323 6.40 7.33 23.87
CA ALA A 323 6.52 8.58 24.61
C ALA A 323 7.12 9.72 23.76
N GLU A 324 8.11 9.41 22.91
CA GLU A 324 8.70 10.41 22.01
C GLU A 324 7.73 10.84 20.91
N ILE A 325 6.91 9.92 20.40
CA ILE A 325 5.84 10.23 19.43
C ILE A 325 4.83 11.19 20.08
N GLU A 326 4.31 10.86 21.27
CA GLU A 326 3.33 11.69 21.98
C GLU A 326 3.92 13.06 22.36
N ALA A 327 5.15 13.10 22.86
CA ALA A 327 5.84 14.36 23.15
C ALA A 327 6.04 15.24 21.89
N ARG A 328 6.21 14.61 20.73
CA ARG A 328 6.29 15.34 19.47
C ARG A 328 4.94 15.92 19.07
N ILE A 329 3.88 15.14 19.17
CA ILE A 329 2.52 15.60 18.89
C ILE A 329 2.17 16.78 19.82
N GLU A 330 2.40 16.62 21.12
CA GLU A 330 2.11 17.66 22.11
C GLU A 330 2.80 19.00 21.81
N ARG A 331 4.02 19.00 21.26
CA ARG A 331 4.71 20.23 20.84
C ARG A 331 4.05 20.95 19.68
N HIS A 332 3.37 20.23 18.79
CA HIS A 332 2.66 20.79 17.64
C HIS A 332 1.16 20.99 17.89
N ALA A 333 0.63 20.33 18.89
CA ALA A 333 -0.78 20.34 19.31
C ALA A 333 -0.88 20.35 20.84
N PRO A 334 -0.56 21.49 21.50
CA PRO A 334 -0.58 21.59 22.97
C PRO A 334 -1.95 21.26 23.53
N GLY A 335 -2.00 20.33 24.49
CA GLY A 335 -3.23 19.78 25.06
C GLY A 335 -3.72 18.48 24.42
N PHE A 336 -2.98 17.93 23.43
CA PHE A 336 -3.31 16.63 22.82
C PHE A 336 -3.46 15.53 23.88
N GLY A 337 -2.51 15.44 24.84
CA GLY A 337 -2.54 14.44 25.89
C GLY A 337 -3.78 14.49 26.77
N ALA A 338 -4.35 15.68 26.99
CA ALA A 338 -5.59 15.86 27.76
C ALA A 338 -6.85 15.36 27.03
N LEU A 339 -6.79 15.21 25.70
CA LEU A 339 -7.90 14.67 24.89
C LEU A 339 -7.90 13.14 24.82
N VAL A 340 -6.80 12.48 25.18
CA VAL A 340 -6.67 11.02 25.05
C VAL A 340 -7.61 10.30 26.00
N ARG A 341 -8.59 9.60 25.43
CA ARG A 341 -9.52 8.71 26.16
C ARG A 341 -8.96 7.30 26.28
N GLY A 342 -8.53 6.77 25.15
CA GLY A 342 -7.96 5.44 25.05
C GLY A 342 -6.77 5.42 24.09
N ARG A 343 -5.84 4.49 24.34
CA ARG A 343 -4.62 4.33 23.58
C ARG A 343 -4.30 2.85 23.36
N ARG A 344 -3.89 2.53 22.13
CA ARG A 344 -3.33 1.23 21.78
C ARG A 344 -1.94 1.44 21.18
N VAL A 345 -0.99 0.62 21.61
CA VAL A 345 0.37 0.61 21.08
C VAL A 345 0.63 -0.75 20.45
N GLU A 346 1.12 -0.77 19.24
CA GLU A 346 1.45 -2.00 18.51
C GLU A 346 2.84 -1.91 17.91
N GLU A 347 3.70 -2.86 18.29
CA GLU A 347 5.00 -3.06 17.65
C GLU A 347 4.85 -4.03 16.48
N LEU A 348 5.05 -3.53 15.29
CA LEU A 348 5.04 -4.30 14.06
C LEU A 348 6.48 -4.77 13.77
N PRO A 349 6.77 -6.07 13.83
CA PRO A 349 8.13 -6.56 13.63
C PRO A 349 8.62 -6.30 12.19
N ALA A 350 9.94 -6.28 12.03
CA ALA A 350 10.59 -6.08 10.73
C ALA A 350 10.05 -7.05 9.66
N GLY A 351 9.72 -6.52 8.51
CA GLY A 351 9.15 -7.26 7.38
C GLY A 351 7.63 -7.39 7.40
N ARG A 352 6.95 -6.70 8.30
CA ARG A 352 5.49 -6.85 8.49
C ARG A 352 4.66 -5.80 7.74
N VAL A 353 5.21 -4.63 7.51
CA VAL A 353 4.48 -3.50 6.90
C VAL A 353 4.51 -3.59 5.37
N ASN A 354 5.69 -3.56 4.76
CA ASN A 354 5.86 -3.54 3.31
C ASN A 354 6.29 -4.89 2.71
N LEU A 355 6.39 -5.92 3.55
CA LEU A 355 6.86 -7.27 3.20
C LEU A 355 8.18 -7.25 2.41
N GLY A 356 9.06 -6.35 2.79
CA GLY A 356 10.41 -6.16 2.26
C GLY A 356 10.79 -4.69 2.05
N THR A 357 12.06 -4.39 2.32
CA THR A 357 12.62 -3.03 2.19
C THR A 357 12.43 -2.46 0.77
N ALA A 358 12.18 -1.16 0.67
CA ALA A 358 12.12 -0.41 -0.58
C ALA A 358 13.50 -0.01 -1.13
N ARG A 359 14.61 -0.36 -0.44
CA ARG A 359 15.97 -0.06 -0.89
C ARG A 359 16.24 -0.61 -2.28
N TRP A 360 17.10 0.07 -3.05
CA TRP A 360 17.34 -0.15 -4.47
C TRP A 360 17.57 -1.63 -4.84
N ARG A 361 18.37 -2.36 -4.03
CA ARG A 361 18.68 -3.77 -4.27
C ARG A 361 17.42 -4.65 -4.24
N ASN A 362 16.54 -4.45 -3.25
CA ASN A 362 15.28 -5.17 -3.19
C ASN A 362 14.34 -4.71 -4.31
N GLN A 363 14.16 -3.41 -4.46
CA GLN A 363 13.16 -2.84 -5.35
C GLN A 363 13.49 -3.08 -6.83
N LEU A 364 14.77 -2.92 -7.23
CA LEU A 364 15.18 -2.99 -8.63
C LEU A 364 15.81 -4.34 -9.03
N VAL A 365 16.34 -5.10 -8.08
CA VAL A 365 17.07 -6.36 -8.36
C VAL A 365 16.33 -7.57 -7.82
N LEU A 366 16.01 -7.59 -6.52
CA LEU A 366 15.46 -8.80 -5.90
C LEU A 366 13.96 -8.97 -6.21
N ARG A 367 13.14 -7.93 -6.08
CA ARG A 367 11.71 -7.97 -6.43
C ARG A 367 11.48 -8.16 -7.92
N PRO A 368 12.07 -7.37 -8.84
CA PRO A 368 11.83 -7.54 -10.26
C PRO A 368 12.36 -8.84 -10.84
N PHE A 369 13.58 -9.23 -10.50
CA PHE A 369 14.22 -10.42 -11.08
C PHE A 369 13.86 -11.72 -10.38
N ARG A 370 13.60 -11.69 -9.07
CA ARG A 370 13.24 -12.85 -8.25
C ARG A 370 11.81 -12.81 -7.71
N GLY A 371 11.19 -11.64 -7.69
CA GLY A 371 9.78 -11.42 -7.41
C GLY A 371 8.89 -11.64 -8.62
N ARG A 372 9.40 -12.31 -9.68
CA ARG A 372 8.51 -12.87 -10.69
C ARG A 372 7.43 -13.64 -9.95
N PRO A 373 6.16 -13.60 -10.40
CA PRO A 373 5.13 -14.40 -9.78
C PRO A 373 5.56 -15.85 -9.60
N ALA A 374 6.42 -16.35 -10.52
CA ALA A 374 7.01 -17.70 -10.43
C ALA A 374 8.10 -17.77 -9.34
N THR A 375 7.89 -18.62 -8.37
CA THR A 375 8.78 -18.86 -7.23
C THR A 375 9.95 -19.81 -7.54
N GLY A 376 10.03 -20.34 -8.77
CA GLY A 376 10.91 -21.46 -9.13
C GLY A 376 10.35 -22.82 -8.69
N LEU A 377 9.18 -22.86 -8.08
CA LEU A 377 8.41 -24.07 -7.82
C LEU A 377 7.39 -24.28 -8.95
N PRO A 378 7.16 -25.52 -9.40
CA PRO A 378 6.16 -25.78 -10.43
C PRO A 378 4.78 -25.26 -10.00
N ASN A 379 4.17 -24.44 -10.84
CA ASN A 379 2.83 -23.89 -10.65
C ASN A 379 2.58 -23.07 -9.38
N VAL A 380 3.64 -22.61 -8.70
CA VAL A 380 3.55 -21.75 -7.51
C VAL A 380 3.95 -20.33 -7.86
N TYR A 381 3.12 -19.35 -7.51
CA TYR A 381 3.28 -17.92 -7.84
C TYR A 381 3.22 -17.09 -6.56
N LEU A 382 4.17 -16.18 -6.38
CA LEU A 382 4.16 -15.25 -5.25
C LEU A 382 3.20 -14.08 -5.56
N ALA A 383 2.17 -13.94 -4.75
CA ALA A 383 1.07 -12.99 -4.94
C ALA A 383 0.95 -11.99 -3.76
N SER A 384 2.07 -11.60 -3.16
CA SER A 384 2.11 -10.66 -2.02
C SER A 384 3.00 -9.46 -2.31
N ALA A 385 3.02 -8.47 -1.41
CA ALA A 385 3.90 -7.30 -1.50
C ALA A 385 5.40 -7.65 -1.46
N SER A 386 5.79 -8.88 -1.13
CA SER A 386 7.16 -9.38 -1.31
C SER A 386 7.55 -9.51 -2.79
N ALA A 387 6.56 -9.58 -3.71
CA ALA A 387 6.78 -9.54 -5.16
C ALA A 387 6.68 -8.10 -5.69
N HIS A 388 7.06 -7.92 -6.98
CA HIS A 388 6.78 -6.67 -7.70
C HIS A 388 5.27 -6.41 -7.79
N PRO A 389 4.81 -5.17 -7.63
CA PRO A 389 5.57 -3.91 -7.51
C PRO A 389 6.05 -3.56 -6.10
N GLY A 390 5.70 -4.31 -5.08
CA GLY A 390 6.14 -4.09 -3.72
C GLY A 390 5.02 -3.69 -2.78
N GLY A 391 5.36 -2.90 -1.75
CA GLY A 391 4.43 -2.43 -0.74
C GLY A 391 3.37 -1.47 -1.27
N GLY A 392 2.28 -1.33 -0.52
CA GLY A 392 1.12 -0.52 -0.84
C GLY A 392 -0.12 -1.36 -1.18
N VAL A 393 -1.29 -0.76 -0.96
CA VAL A 393 -2.58 -1.43 -1.23
C VAL A 393 -3.05 -1.08 -2.65
N HIS A 394 -2.44 -1.68 -3.65
CA HIS A 394 -2.74 -1.45 -5.07
C HIS A 394 -3.20 -2.71 -5.82
N GLY A 395 -3.12 -3.90 -5.18
CA GLY A 395 -3.55 -5.17 -5.78
C GLY A 395 -2.67 -5.72 -6.91
N GLY A 396 -1.60 -5.00 -7.30
CA GLY A 396 -0.79 -5.33 -8.47
C GLY A 396 -0.10 -6.68 -8.39
N ALA A 397 0.45 -7.05 -7.22
CA ALA A 397 1.11 -8.34 -7.04
C ALA A 397 0.15 -9.52 -7.26
N GLY A 398 -1.06 -9.43 -6.69
CA GLY A 398 -2.11 -10.43 -6.91
C GLY A 398 -2.55 -10.52 -8.37
N TRP A 399 -2.76 -9.38 -9.02
CA TRP A 399 -3.09 -9.29 -10.44
C TRP A 399 -2.03 -9.96 -11.32
N ILE A 400 -0.75 -9.60 -11.14
CA ILE A 400 0.36 -10.12 -11.91
C ILE A 400 0.50 -11.63 -11.75
N ALA A 401 0.36 -12.14 -10.50
CA ALA A 401 0.45 -13.55 -10.21
C ALA A 401 -0.67 -14.34 -10.88
N ALA A 402 -1.92 -13.87 -10.80
CA ALA A 402 -3.07 -14.49 -11.44
C ALA A 402 -2.91 -14.53 -12.97
N GLN A 403 -2.53 -13.41 -13.58
CA GLN A 403 -2.26 -13.34 -15.03
C GLN A 403 -1.14 -14.29 -15.47
N ALA A 404 -0.11 -14.48 -14.65
CA ALA A 404 0.98 -15.41 -14.94
C ALA A 404 0.49 -16.88 -14.86
N ALA A 405 -0.33 -17.21 -13.87
CA ALA A 405 -0.93 -18.53 -13.72
C ALA A 405 -1.81 -18.89 -14.93
N LEU A 406 -2.68 -17.95 -15.35
CA LEU A 406 -3.55 -18.11 -16.53
C LEU A 406 -2.74 -18.35 -17.81
N ARG A 407 -1.73 -17.52 -18.08
CA ARG A 407 -0.85 -17.68 -19.23
C ARG A 407 -0.11 -19.03 -19.23
N SER A 408 0.35 -19.47 -18.05
CA SER A 408 1.04 -20.76 -17.93
C SER A 408 0.12 -21.93 -18.21
N ALA A 409 -1.10 -21.92 -17.71
CA ALA A 409 -2.10 -22.96 -17.94
C ALA A 409 -2.49 -23.04 -19.43
N SER A 410 -2.72 -21.89 -20.10
CA SER A 410 -3.02 -21.85 -21.52
C SER A 410 -1.90 -22.43 -22.39
N ARG A 411 -0.62 -22.13 -22.07
CA ARG A 411 0.54 -22.68 -22.76
C ARG A 411 0.66 -24.20 -22.60
N ARG A 412 0.37 -24.73 -21.40
CA ARG A 412 0.37 -26.19 -21.17
C ARG A 412 -0.73 -26.87 -21.96
N ARG A 413 -1.92 -26.28 -22.01
CA ARG A 413 -3.05 -26.81 -22.81
C ARG A 413 -2.72 -26.85 -24.31
N ALA A 414 -2.12 -25.80 -24.84
CA ALA A 414 -1.69 -25.75 -26.24
C ALA A 414 -0.62 -26.79 -26.58
N ARG A 415 0.37 -26.99 -25.69
CA ARG A 415 1.40 -28.04 -25.88
C ARG A 415 0.82 -29.45 -25.79
N GLY A 416 -0.10 -29.72 -24.88
CA GLY A 416 -0.79 -30.99 -24.80
C GLY A 416 -1.60 -31.32 -26.05
N LEU A 417 -2.27 -30.34 -26.65
CA LEU A 417 -2.98 -30.52 -27.92
C LEU A 417 -2.01 -30.79 -29.07
N ALA A 418 -0.90 -30.06 -29.17
CA ALA A 418 0.11 -30.26 -30.22
C ALA A 418 0.74 -31.66 -30.15
N SER A 419 1.02 -32.18 -28.96
CA SER A 419 1.57 -33.53 -28.79
C SER A 419 0.59 -34.64 -29.20
N LEU A 420 -0.70 -34.43 -29.01
CA LEU A 420 -1.75 -35.38 -29.43
C LEU A 420 -1.92 -35.40 -30.95
N THR A 421 -1.63 -34.32 -31.66
CA THR A 421 -1.72 -34.21 -33.13
C THR A 421 -0.54 -34.92 -33.79
N ILE A 422 0.67 -34.81 -33.21
CA ILE A 422 1.90 -35.47 -33.73
C ILE A 422 1.87 -36.99 -33.49
N SER A 423 1.16 -37.50 -32.50
CA SER A 423 1.05 -38.94 -32.22
C SER A 423 -0.01 -39.65 -33.08
N ARG A 424 -0.75 -38.95 -33.95
CA ARG A 424 -1.77 -39.45 -34.86
C ARG A 424 -1.34 -39.41 -36.33
N THR A 425 -0.14 -38.96 -36.62
CA THR A 425 0.53 -39.07 -37.93
C THR A 425 1.65 -40.08 -37.87
#